data_216fd0e6603c808f1aaf0389e9b7365f
#
_entry.id   216fd0e6603c808f1aaf0389e9b7365f
#
_cell.length_a   1.000
_cell.length_b   1.000
_cell.length_c   1.000
_cell.angle_alpha   90.00
_cell.angle_beta   90.00
_cell.angle_gamma   90.00
#
_symmetry.space_group_name_H-M   'P 1'
#
loop_
_entity.id
_entity.type
_entity.pdbx_description
1 polymer ?
#
loop_
_entity_poly.entity_id
_entity_poly.type
_entity_poly.pdbx_seq_one_letter_code
_entity_poly.pdbx_strand_id
1 'polypeptide(L)'
;MAKKRFFSTKKCTLSSEDAKNQIFADTRQLLEKKKFSKDEIALFLAQVNDVIMIYREKFGAEKEVEYLVRKRYRRIEVSIIVEGDKISPFDVPCVNSTRMLTEKALKPLLVNKIDQISHVYSIGRNFVTITSPQFQTSKI
;
A
#
# COMPACT_ATOMS: atom_id res chain seq x y z
N MET A 1 24.06 -15.95 -3.86
CA MET A 1 23.89 -15.58 -3.60
C MET A 1 23.38 -14.95 -2.95
N ALA A 2 23.30 -14.85 -2.47
CA ALA A 2 22.83 -14.31 -1.66
C ALA A 2 22.41 -13.09 -1.72
N LYS A 3 22.31 -12.58 -1.91
CA LYS A 3 22.00 -11.65 -1.94
C LYS A 3 20.93 -11.33 -2.08
N LYS A 4 20.39 -11.39 -2.15
CA LYS A 4 19.41 -11.18 -2.36
C LYS A 4 18.54 -10.97 -1.50
N ARG A 5 18.62 -10.94 -0.65
CA ARG A 5 17.86 -10.85 0.26
C ARG A 5 17.71 -9.62 0.84
N PHE A 6 17.95 -8.59 0.30
CA PHE A 6 17.61 -7.34 0.78
C PHE A 6 16.15 -7.16 0.93
N PHE A 7 15.37 -7.85 0.08
CA PHE A 7 13.95 -7.63 0.05
C PHE A 7 13.26 -8.89 0.34
N SER A 8 13.20 -9.22 1.60
CA SER A 8 12.43 -10.36 2.02
C SER A 8 11.01 -9.95 2.14
N THR A 9 10.16 -10.44 1.28
CA THR A 9 8.74 -10.17 1.39
C THR A 9 8.13 -11.07 2.44
N LYS A 10 7.00 -10.63 2.96
CA LYS A 10 6.20 -11.42 3.87
C LYS A 10 4.94 -11.84 3.16
N LYS A 11 4.27 -12.86 3.68
CA LYS A 11 3.05 -13.36 3.08
C LYS A 11 1.89 -13.18 4.02
N CYS A 12 0.75 -12.88 3.46
CA CYS A 12 -0.50 -12.82 4.22
C CYS A 12 -1.64 -12.96 3.23
N THR A 13 -2.86 -13.03 3.73
CA THR A 13 -4.01 -13.04 2.85
C THR A 13 -4.58 -11.64 2.74
N LEU A 14 -5.53 -11.48 1.82
CA LEU A 14 -6.17 -10.19 1.63
C LEU A 14 -7.32 -9.96 2.63
N SER A 15 -7.52 -10.90 3.56
CA SER A 15 -8.60 -10.73 4.52
C SER A 15 -8.36 -9.47 5.36
N SER A 16 -9.45 -8.91 5.85
CA SER A 16 -9.35 -7.72 6.68
C SER A 16 -8.47 -7.95 7.89
N GLU A 17 -8.60 -9.11 8.49
CA GLU A 17 -7.86 -9.40 9.70
C GLU A 17 -6.37 -9.53 9.43
N ASP A 18 -6.01 -10.27 8.39
CA ASP A 18 -4.60 -10.41 8.05
C ASP A 18 -3.99 -9.08 7.66
N ALA A 19 -4.70 -8.33 6.82
CA ALA A 19 -4.17 -7.04 6.40
C ALA A 19 -3.96 -6.14 7.60
N LYS A 20 -4.92 -6.13 8.52
CA LYS A 20 -4.81 -5.28 9.70
C LYS A 20 -3.65 -5.71 10.58
N ASN A 21 -3.50 -7.00 10.80
CA ASN A 21 -2.49 -7.49 11.74
C ASN A 21 -1.10 -7.52 11.16
N GLN A 22 -0.97 -7.47 9.86
CA GLN A 22 0.33 -7.57 9.23
C GLN A 22 0.68 -6.32 8.43
N ILE A 23 -0.02 -6.05 7.35
CA ILE A 23 0.35 -4.94 6.48
C ILE A 23 0.18 -3.61 7.20
N PHE A 24 -0.99 -3.39 7.79
CA PHE A 24 -1.25 -2.12 8.46
C PHE A 24 -0.39 -1.96 9.70
N ALA A 25 -0.19 -3.04 10.45
CA ALA A 25 0.62 -2.96 11.65
C ALA A 25 2.07 -2.62 11.33
N ASP A 26 2.63 -3.28 10.33
CA ASP A 26 4.01 -3.00 9.94
C ASP A 26 4.15 -1.59 9.40
N THR A 27 3.17 -1.17 8.61
CA THR A 27 3.19 0.17 8.01
C THR A 27 3.08 1.24 9.09
N ARG A 28 2.13 1.06 10.01
CA ARG A 28 1.94 2.04 11.07
C ARG A 28 3.17 2.17 11.94
N GLN A 29 3.77 1.05 12.28
CA GLN A 29 4.95 1.07 13.11
C GLN A 29 6.05 1.88 12.48
N LEU A 30 6.27 1.70 11.20
CA LEU A 30 7.32 2.43 10.52
C LEU A 30 6.99 3.91 10.38
N LEU A 31 5.73 4.23 10.10
CA LEU A 31 5.31 5.62 10.01
C LEU A 31 5.47 6.33 11.36
N GLU A 32 5.09 5.67 12.43
CA GLU A 32 5.24 6.25 13.76
C GLU A 32 6.72 6.47 14.10
N LYS A 33 7.55 5.52 13.70
CA LYS A 33 8.97 5.65 13.95
C LYS A 33 9.55 6.85 13.23
N LYS A 34 9.00 7.20 12.07
CA LYS A 34 9.46 8.36 11.32
C LYS A 34 8.68 9.61 11.65
N LYS A 35 7.86 9.54 12.70
CA LYS A 35 7.20 10.72 13.29
C LYS A 35 6.17 11.38 12.39
N PHE A 36 5.51 10.59 11.58
CA PHE A 36 4.36 11.08 10.84
C PHE A 36 3.24 11.39 11.83
N SER A 37 2.43 12.39 11.52
CA SER A 37 1.32 12.74 12.37
C SER A 37 0.23 11.67 12.30
N LYS A 38 -0.69 11.67 13.25
CA LYS A 38 -1.79 10.72 13.23
C LYS A 38 -2.63 10.86 11.97
N ASP A 39 -2.85 12.09 11.54
CA ASP A 39 -3.64 12.30 10.33
C ASP A 39 -2.93 11.78 9.10
N GLU A 40 -1.63 11.99 9.02
CA GLU A 40 -0.86 11.47 7.89
C GLU A 40 -0.89 9.95 7.86
N ILE A 41 -0.76 9.34 9.02
CA ILE A 41 -0.80 7.89 9.11
C ILE A 41 -2.16 7.38 8.68
N ALA A 42 -3.22 8.01 9.15
CA ALA A 42 -4.57 7.57 8.80
C ALA A 42 -4.81 7.67 7.28
N LEU A 43 -4.36 8.74 6.67
CA LEU A 43 -4.53 8.91 5.24
C LEU A 43 -3.74 7.87 4.45
N PHE A 44 -2.52 7.62 4.87
CA PHE A 44 -1.71 6.65 4.16
C PHE A 44 -2.29 5.25 4.28
N LEU A 45 -2.73 4.88 5.48
CA LEU A 45 -3.33 3.57 5.68
C LEU A 45 -4.63 3.44 4.90
N ALA A 46 -5.38 4.53 4.74
CA ALA A 46 -6.59 4.49 3.93
C ALA A 46 -6.27 4.19 2.47
N GLN A 47 -5.19 4.76 1.96
CA GLN A 47 -4.77 4.47 0.59
C GLN A 47 -4.39 3.00 0.44
N VAL A 48 -3.64 2.48 1.40
CA VAL A 48 -3.25 1.08 1.36
C VAL A 48 -4.48 0.20 1.42
N ASN A 49 -5.44 0.55 2.27
CA ASN A 49 -6.66 -0.22 2.39
C ASN A 49 -7.46 -0.22 1.10
N ASP A 50 -7.53 0.91 0.41
CA ASP A 50 -8.24 0.97 -0.85
C ASP A 50 -7.64 0.01 -1.87
N VAL A 51 -6.33 -0.04 -1.94
CA VAL A 51 -5.67 -0.95 -2.87
C VAL A 51 -5.97 -2.40 -2.50
N ILE A 52 -5.88 -2.71 -1.22
CA ILE A 52 -6.16 -4.07 -0.76
C ILE A 52 -7.59 -4.47 -1.09
N MET A 53 -8.54 -3.55 -0.89
CA MET A 53 -9.94 -3.86 -1.15
C MET A 53 -10.20 -4.14 -2.62
N ILE A 54 -9.52 -3.43 -3.51
CA ILE A 54 -9.68 -3.69 -4.93
C ILE A 54 -9.31 -5.14 -5.25
N TYR A 55 -8.18 -5.58 -4.73
CA TYR A 55 -7.73 -6.94 -5.03
C TYR A 55 -8.55 -7.98 -4.27
N ARG A 56 -9.00 -7.65 -3.07
CA ARG A 56 -9.85 -8.56 -2.31
C ARG A 56 -11.17 -8.81 -3.03
N GLU A 57 -11.74 -7.76 -3.58
CA GLU A 57 -13.01 -7.93 -4.30
C GLU A 57 -12.83 -8.78 -5.54
N LYS A 58 -11.66 -8.70 -6.15
CA LYS A 58 -11.44 -9.45 -7.37
C LYS A 58 -11.02 -10.88 -7.12
N PHE A 59 -10.17 -11.11 -6.14
CA PHE A 59 -9.58 -12.43 -5.92
C PHE A 59 -10.08 -13.12 -4.66
N GLY A 60 -10.79 -12.41 -3.78
CA GLY A 60 -11.29 -13.01 -2.56
C GLY A 60 -10.40 -12.73 -1.36
N ALA A 61 -10.99 -12.82 -0.19
CA ALA A 61 -10.27 -12.51 1.05
C ALA A 61 -9.18 -13.50 1.37
N GLU A 62 -9.29 -14.71 0.85
CA GLU A 62 -8.32 -15.74 1.18
C GLU A 62 -7.15 -15.80 0.22
N LYS A 63 -7.13 -14.91 -0.75
CA LYS A 63 -6.02 -14.84 -1.70
C LYS A 63 -4.74 -14.50 -0.96
N GLU A 64 -3.73 -15.33 -1.14
CA GLU A 64 -2.43 -15.08 -0.52
C GLU A 64 -1.65 -14.09 -1.36
N VAL A 65 -1.03 -13.13 -0.71
CA VAL A 65 -0.23 -12.12 -1.38
C VAL A 65 1.08 -11.96 -0.64
N GLU A 66 2.02 -11.31 -1.29
CA GLU A 66 3.28 -10.95 -0.65
C GLU A 66 3.29 -9.44 -0.46
N TYR A 67 3.97 -9.00 0.57
CA TYR A 67 4.07 -7.57 0.79
C TYR A 67 5.42 -7.23 1.40
N LEU A 68 5.78 -5.98 1.28
CA LEU A 68 7.02 -5.46 1.82
C LEU A 68 6.78 -4.03 2.25
N VAL A 69 7.18 -3.71 3.47
CA VAL A 69 7.10 -2.34 3.98
C VAL A 69 8.52 -1.91 4.29
N ARG A 70 8.94 -0.79 3.71
CA ARG A 70 10.31 -0.37 3.91
C ARG A 70 10.46 1.14 3.79
N LYS A 71 11.59 1.63 4.28
CA LYS A 71 11.95 3.01 4.09
C LYS A 71 12.84 3.11 2.87
N ARG A 72 12.61 4.13 2.04
CA ARG A 72 13.43 4.34 0.87
C ARG A 72 13.46 5.81 0.53
N TYR A 73 14.63 6.41 0.58
CA TYR A 73 14.83 7.81 0.21
C TYR A 73 13.92 8.75 0.97
N ARG A 74 13.79 8.58 2.26
CA ARG A 74 12.96 9.45 3.08
C ARG A 74 11.47 9.31 2.80
N ARG A 75 11.08 8.17 2.26
CA ARG A 75 9.68 7.83 2.09
C ARG A 75 9.46 6.43 2.62
N ILE A 76 8.23 6.16 2.96
CA ILE A 76 7.84 4.81 3.34
C ILE A 76 7.13 4.20 2.14
N GLU A 77 7.52 3.00 1.76
CA GLU A 77 6.91 2.29 0.65
C GLU A 77 6.25 1.03 1.14
N VAL A 78 5.03 0.79 0.66
CA VAL A 78 4.34 -0.46 0.87
C VAL A 78 4.17 -1.08 -0.51
N SER A 79 4.77 -2.23 -0.72
CA SER A 79 4.64 -2.95 -1.98
C SER A 79 3.79 -4.18 -1.75
N ILE A 80 2.82 -4.41 -2.60
CA ILE A 80 1.94 -5.56 -2.52
C ILE A 80 2.01 -6.29 -3.85
N ILE A 81 2.24 -7.58 -3.79
CA ILE A 81 2.38 -8.40 -4.99
C ILE A 81 1.24 -9.40 -5.02
N VAL A 82 0.41 -9.30 -6.05
CA VAL A 82 -0.77 -10.13 -6.17
C VAL A 82 -0.70 -10.91 -7.48
N GLU A 83 -0.60 -12.21 -7.38
CA GLU A 83 -0.53 -13.07 -8.54
C GLU A 83 -1.91 -13.25 -9.13
N GLY A 84 -2.01 -13.23 -10.46
CA GLY A 84 -3.28 -13.45 -11.13
C GLY A 84 -3.44 -12.50 -12.29
N ASP A 85 -4.70 -12.27 -12.68
CA ASP A 85 -4.99 -11.39 -13.80
C ASP A 85 -4.56 -9.97 -13.52
N LYS A 86 -4.29 -9.25 -14.59
CA LYS A 86 -3.89 -7.85 -14.47
C LYS A 86 -5.06 -7.02 -13.96
N ILE A 87 -4.88 -6.38 -12.83
CA ILE A 87 -5.87 -5.50 -12.23
C ILE A 87 -5.17 -4.21 -11.83
N SER A 88 -5.40 -3.16 -12.59
CA SER A 88 -4.82 -1.86 -12.24
C SER A 88 -5.71 -1.17 -11.22
N PRO A 89 -5.15 -0.70 -10.11
CA PRO A 89 -5.96 0.01 -9.12
C PRO A 89 -6.62 1.26 -9.69
N PHE A 90 -6.07 1.79 -10.76
CA PHE A 90 -6.61 3.02 -11.34
C PHE A 90 -7.80 2.77 -12.27
N ASP A 91 -7.94 1.53 -12.74
CA ASP A 91 -8.97 1.21 -13.72
C ASP A 91 -10.21 0.60 -13.11
N VAL A 92 -10.15 0.21 -11.85
CA VAL A 92 -11.27 -0.45 -11.20
C VAL A 92 -12.24 0.59 -10.68
N PRO A 93 -13.53 0.51 -11.04
CA PRO A 93 -14.49 1.49 -10.55
C PRO A 93 -14.63 1.42 -9.05
N CYS A 94 -14.96 2.54 -8.45
CA CYS A 94 -15.26 2.58 -7.03
C CYS A 94 -16.61 1.92 -6.82
N VAL A 95 -16.61 0.77 -6.17
CA VAL A 95 -17.84 0.05 -5.97
C VAL A 95 -18.29 0.05 -4.53
N ASN A 96 -17.48 0.56 -3.61
CA ASN A 96 -17.89 0.62 -2.23
C ASN A 96 -17.72 2.05 -1.71
N SER A 97 -18.52 2.39 -0.72
CA SER A 97 -18.55 3.76 -0.25
C SER A 97 -17.27 4.16 0.47
N THR A 98 -16.61 3.21 1.08
CA THR A 98 -15.36 3.53 1.77
C THR A 98 -14.32 4.04 0.79
N ARG A 99 -14.21 3.36 -0.35
CA ARG A 99 -13.26 3.81 -1.35
C ARG A 99 -13.65 5.16 -1.92
N MET A 100 -14.94 5.37 -2.14
CA MET A 100 -15.38 6.66 -2.65
C MET A 100 -15.06 7.78 -1.69
N LEU A 101 -15.29 7.54 -0.41
CA LEU A 101 -14.99 8.55 0.59
C LEU A 101 -13.51 8.85 0.64
N THR A 102 -12.70 7.82 0.59
CA THR A 102 -11.26 7.99 0.62
C THR A 102 -10.80 8.76 -0.61
N GLU A 103 -11.34 8.40 -1.75
CA GLU A 103 -10.98 9.07 -2.98
C GLU A 103 -11.32 10.54 -2.93
N LYS A 104 -12.50 10.86 -2.42
CA LYS A 104 -12.90 12.25 -2.30
C LYS A 104 -12.01 13.00 -1.32
N ALA A 105 -11.74 12.38 -0.19
CA ALA A 105 -10.94 13.03 0.83
C ALA A 105 -9.51 13.25 0.38
N LEU A 106 -8.98 12.35 -0.42
CA LEU A 106 -7.58 12.40 -0.82
C LEU A 106 -7.37 13.11 -2.15
N LYS A 107 -8.44 13.42 -2.86
CA LYS A 107 -8.30 13.97 -4.19
C LYS A 107 -7.39 15.20 -4.25
N PRO A 108 -7.52 16.16 -3.35
CA PRO A 108 -6.61 17.29 -3.40
C PRO A 108 -5.17 16.89 -3.18
N LEU A 109 -4.93 15.87 -2.37
CA LEU A 109 -3.58 15.39 -2.16
C LEU A 109 -3.08 14.64 -3.37
N LEU A 110 -3.94 13.85 -3.99
CA LEU A 110 -3.53 13.07 -5.15
C LEU A 110 -3.17 13.94 -6.33
N VAL A 111 -3.83 15.08 -6.46
CA VAL A 111 -3.48 16.00 -7.53
C VAL A 111 -2.02 16.38 -7.46
N ASN A 112 -1.50 16.49 -6.25
CA ASN A 112 -0.12 16.88 -6.06
C ASN A 112 0.81 15.70 -5.87
N LYS A 113 0.25 14.50 -5.74
CA LYS A 113 1.07 13.33 -5.40
C LYS A 113 0.62 12.10 -6.16
N ILE A 114 0.32 12.34 -7.41
CA ILE A 114 -0.24 11.29 -8.26
C ILE A 114 0.72 10.11 -8.39
N ASP A 115 2.00 10.37 -8.24
CA ASP A 115 3.00 9.34 -8.39
C ASP A 115 3.21 8.49 -7.14
N GLN A 116 2.39 8.69 -6.12
CA GLN A 116 2.55 7.92 -4.89
C GLN A 116 2.02 6.49 -5.00
N ILE A 117 1.24 6.21 -6.01
CA ILE A 117 0.77 4.84 -6.25
C ILE A 117 1.19 4.44 -7.64
N SER A 118 1.84 3.30 -7.74
CA SER A 118 2.24 2.79 -9.04
C SER A 118 1.83 1.34 -9.18
N HIS A 119 1.65 0.93 -10.39
CA HIS A 119 1.24 -0.44 -10.69
C HIS A 119 1.99 -0.94 -11.91
N VAL A 120 2.60 -2.10 -11.79
CA VAL A 120 3.26 -2.77 -12.89
C VAL A 120 2.78 -4.21 -12.93
N TYR A 121 2.42 -4.68 -14.10
CA TYR A 121 2.03 -6.08 -14.27
C TYR A 121 3.13 -6.79 -15.03
N SER A 122 3.66 -7.85 -14.43
CA SER A 122 4.77 -8.55 -15.04
C SER A 122 4.74 -10.01 -14.62
N ILE A 123 4.89 -10.89 -15.59
CA ILE A 123 4.99 -12.33 -15.37
C ILE A 123 3.85 -12.84 -14.49
N GLY A 124 2.63 -12.44 -14.85
CA GLY A 124 1.44 -12.93 -14.15
C GLY A 124 1.24 -12.36 -12.76
N ARG A 125 1.91 -11.27 -12.43
CA ARG A 125 1.78 -10.70 -11.10
C ARG A 125 1.58 -9.20 -11.16
N ASN A 126 0.73 -8.72 -10.26
CA ASN A 126 0.50 -7.29 -10.09
C ASN A 126 1.44 -6.79 -8.99
N PHE A 127 2.26 -5.80 -9.33
CA PHE A 127 3.15 -5.17 -8.35
C PHE A 127 2.62 -3.77 -8.10
N VAL A 128 2.11 -3.55 -6.91
CA VAL A 128 1.55 -2.24 -6.56
C VAL A 128 2.39 -1.66 -5.45
N THR A 129 2.85 -0.43 -5.65
CA THR A 129 3.66 0.25 -4.65
C THR A 129 2.96 1.54 -4.26
N ILE A 130 2.79 1.72 -2.96
CA ILE A 130 2.19 2.92 -2.40
C ILE A 130 3.28 3.62 -1.60
N THR A 131 3.53 4.88 -1.93
CA THR A 131 4.65 5.62 -1.36
C THR A 131 4.13 6.81 -0.57
N SER A 132 4.67 7.01 0.62
CA SER A 132 4.26 8.12 1.48
C SER A 132 4.89 9.42 1.00
N PRO A 133 4.42 10.57 1.52
CA PRO A 133 5.19 11.79 1.37
C PRO A 133 6.55 11.62 2.03
N GLN A 134 7.47 12.50 1.68
CA GLN A 134 8.77 12.46 2.32
C GLN A 134 8.64 12.85 3.79
N PHE A 135 9.30 12.09 4.66
CA PHE A 135 9.35 12.51 6.05
C PHE A 135 10.54 13.45 6.20
N GLN A 136 10.45 14.32 7.18
CA GLN A 136 11.50 15.28 7.41
C GLN A 136 12.59 14.68 8.25
N THR A 137 13.81 14.86 7.83
CA THR A 137 14.91 14.48 8.71
C THR A 137 15.11 15.64 9.61
N SER A 138 15.22 15.35 10.82
CA SER A 138 15.42 16.35 11.74
C SER A 138 16.67 17.00 11.54
N LYS A 139 16.87 17.89 11.51
CA LYS A 139 17.89 18.38 11.41
C LYS A 139 18.14 19.22 12.18
N ILE A 140 17.98 19.36 12.57
CA ILE A 140 18.28 20.17 13.18
C ILE A 140 18.39 20.29 13.92
#